data_1316491d5cae44c2c49735f5ffdcc19c
#
_entry.id   1316491d5cae44c2c49735f5ffdcc19c
#
_cell.length_a   1.000
_cell.length_b   1.000
_cell.length_c   1.000
_cell.angle_alpha   90.00
_cell.angle_beta   90.00
_cell.angle_gamma   90.00
#
_symmetry.space_group_name_H-M   'P 1'
#
loop_
_entity.id
_entity.type
_entity.pdbx_description
1 polymer ?
#
loop_
_entity_poly.entity_id
_entity_poly.type
_entity_poly.pdbx_seq_one_letter_code
_entity_poly.pdbx_strand_id
1 'polypeptide(L)'
;MDIAYLDNSVVSAKGKREASTELSPLEDLFQRHIRGEIRLVTSEITHREISSYLSSHRTPIETVYLHLQQVPVIEAQRLVGINSYWDVHGGWNSPMIEDDAIWRTIQRIGLDSTDAHHLMVAVRNSCDVFLTLDRRTILRFREELSKTLQLRLRLPSEYLVELRASGA
;
A
#
# COMPACT_ATOMS: atom_id res chain seq x y z
N MET A 1 9.57 0.28 16.44
CA MET A 1 8.48 -0.57 15.91
C MET A 1 8.11 -0.02 14.54
N ASP A 2 8.32 -0.83 13.51
CA ASP A 2 8.05 -0.42 12.12
C ASP A 2 6.54 -0.26 11.87
N ILE A 3 6.21 0.74 11.05
CA ILE A 3 4.86 0.93 10.48
C ILE A 3 4.92 0.48 9.02
N ALA A 4 4.20 -0.58 8.68
CA ALA A 4 4.16 -1.14 7.34
C ALA A 4 2.80 -0.94 6.67
N TYR A 5 2.81 -0.24 5.54
CA TYR A 5 1.63 0.00 4.72
C TYR A 5 1.31 -1.21 3.84
N LEU A 6 0.06 -1.63 3.81
CA LEU A 6 -0.44 -2.69 2.95
C LEU A 6 -1.09 -2.10 1.70
N ASP A 7 -0.47 -2.36 0.55
CA ASP A 7 -1.03 -2.07 -0.76
C ASP A 7 -2.20 -3.00 -1.10
N ASN A 8 -3.08 -2.57 -2.00
CA ASN A 8 -4.22 -3.36 -2.47
C ASN A 8 -3.82 -4.72 -3.06
N SER A 9 -2.68 -4.79 -3.76
CA SER A 9 -2.18 -6.04 -4.33
C SER A 9 -1.92 -7.12 -3.26
N VAL A 10 -1.45 -6.71 -2.07
CA VAL A 10 -1.23 -7.58 -0.90
C VAL A 10 -2.54 -8.02 -0.30
N VAL A 11 -3.45 -7.09 -0.14
CA VAL A 11 -4.76 -7.33 0.48
C VAL A 11 -5.61 -8.25 -0.40
N SER A 12 -5.56 -8.09 -1.72
CA SER A 12 -6.29 -8.92 -2.68
C SER A 12 -5.56 -10.23 -3.04
N ALA A 13 -4.42 -10.52 -2.42
CA ALA A 13 -3.55 -11.66 -2.74
C ALA A 13 -4.23 -13.03 -2.60
N LYS A 14 -5.12 -13.16 -1.62
CA LYS A 14 -5.74 -14.45 -1.26
C LYS A 14 -6.61 -15.07 -2.36
N GLY A 15 -7.00 -14.29 -3.37
CA GLY A 15 -7.73 -14.80 -4.56
C GLY A 15 -6.86 -15.10 -5.77
N LYS A 16 -5.55 -14.80 -5.71
CA LYS A 16 -4.67 -14.89 -6.88
C LYS A 16 -3.67 -16.03 -6.75
N ARG A 17 -3.66 -16.94 -7.72
CA ARG A 17 -2.76 -18.11 -7.78
C ARG A 17 -1.28 -17.70 -7.76
N GLU A 18 -0.94 -16.55 -8.32
CA GLU A 18 0.43 -15.99 -8.38
C GLU A 18 0.95 -15.48 -7.02
N ALA A 19 0.05 -15.28 -6.07
CA ALA A 19 0.39 -14.80 -4.72
C ALA A 19 0.62 -15.93 -3.71
N SER A 20 0.53 -17.20 -4.13
CA SER A 20 0.55 -18.36 -3.22
C SER A 20 1.79 -18.43 -2.31
N THR A 21 2.95 -17.98 -2.81
CA THR A 21 4.20 -17.96 -2.05
C THR A 21 4.27 -16.86 -0.99
N GLU A 22 3.45 -15.82 -1.12
CA GLU A 22 3.42 -14.66 -0.22
C GLU A 22 2.33 -14.76 0.85
N LEU A 23 1.41 -15.74 0.74
CA LEU A 23 0.29 -15.86 1.68
C LEU A 23 0.75 -16.26 3.09
N SER A 24 1.65 -17.24 3.21
CA SER A 24 2.19 -17.63 4.51
C SER A 24 3.02 -16.52 5.17
N PRO A 25 3.96 -15.84 4.46
CA PRO A 25 4.62 -14.66 5.00
C PRO A 25 3.65 -13.55 5.44
N LEU A 26 2.60 -13.31 4.68
CA LEU A 26 1.59 -12.32 5.03
C LEU A 26 0.85 -12.69 6.32
N GLU A 27 0.46 -13.94 6.48
CA GLU A 27 -0.15 -14.44 7.72
C GLU A 27 0.76 -14.25 8.93
N ASP A 28 2.06 -14.58 8.79
CA ASP A 28 3.06 -14.35 9.84
C ASP A 28 3.16 -12.87 10.22
N LEU A 29 3.10 -11.95 9.23
CA LEU A 29 3.10 -10.51 9.50
C LEU A 29 1.84 -10.05 10.23
N PHE A 30 0.67 -10.60 9.91
CA PHE A 30 -0.56 -10.32 10.67
C PHE A 30 -0.45 -10.81 12.12
N GLN A 31 0.11 -12.00 12.36
CA GLN A 31 0.33 -12.50 13.72
C GLN A 31 1.30 -11.60 14.51
N ARG A 32 2.36 -11.10 13.86
CA ARG A 32 3.29 -10.13 14.46
C ARG A 32 2.61 -8.79 14.77
N HIS A 33 1.71 -8.34 13.91
CA HIS A 33 0.89 -7.15 14.17
C HIS A 33 0.00 -7.31 15.40
N ILE A 34 -0.69 -8.46 15.52
CA ILE A 34 -1.55 -8.78 16.68
C ILE A 34 -0.73 -8.81 17.96
N ARG A 35 0.51 -9.31 17.93
CA ARG A 35 1.43 -9.31 19.07
C ARG A 35 2.07 -7.95 19.38
N GLY A 36 1.85 -6.93 18.52
CA GLY A 36 2.43 -5.62 18.70
C GLY A 36 3.92 -5.51 18.33
N GLU A 37 4.46 -6.48 17.60
CA GLU A 37 5.87 -6.45 17.15
C GLU A 37 6.07 -5.48 15.98
N ILE A 38 5.07 -5.34 15.13
CA ILE A 38 4.99 -4.40 14.00
C ILE A 38 3.62 -3.75 13.97
N ARG A 39 3.48 -2.65 13.24
CA ARG A 39 2.19 -2.02 12.98
C ARG A 39 1.86 -2.10 11.50
N LEU A 40 0.91 -2.95 11.12
CA LEU A 40 0.34 -2.93 9.78
C LEU A 40 -0.72 -1.82 9.70
N VAL A 41 -0.75 -1.11 8.58
CA VAL A 41 -1.76 -0.08 8.28
C VAL A 41 -2.20 -0.18 6.83
N THR A 42 -3.38 0.29 6.53
CA THR A 42 -3.88 0.44 5.16
C THR A 42 -4.60 1.79 5.02
N SER A 43 -5.14 2.09 3.86
CA SER A 43 -5.86 3.36 3.64
C SER A 43 -7.27 3.16 3.14
N GLU A 44 -8.06 4.22 3.16
CA GLU A 44 -9.39 4.25 2.56
C GLU A 44 -9.36 3.93 1.05
N ILE A 45 -8.25 4.21 0.37
CA ILE A 45 -8.08 3.90 -1.05
C ILE A 45 -8.19 2.39 -1.24
N THR A 46 -7.43 1.61 -0.47
CA THR A 46 -7.49 0.14 -0.47
C THR A 46 -8.92 -0.36 -0.20
N HIS A 47 -9.61 0.23 0.77
CA HIS A 47 -11.00 -0.14 1.07
C HIS A 47 -11.96 0.14 -0.09
N ARG A 48 -11.82 1.28 -0.77
CA ARG A 48 -12.63 1.64 -1.95
C ARG A 48 -12.38 0.68 -3.11
N GLU A 49 -11.12 0.37 -3.40
CA GLU A 49 -10.74 -0.56 -4.47
C GLU A 49 -11.28 -1.96 -4.22
N ILE A 50 -11.15 -2.47 -2.99
CA ILE A 50 -11.67 -3.78 -2.61
C ILE A 50 -13.20 -3.80 -2.72
N SER A 51 -13.87 -2.76 -2.23
CA SER A 51 -15.33 -2.65 -2.32
C SER A 51 -15.82 -2.62 -3.78
N SER A 52 -15.09 -1.93 -4.65
CA SER A 52 -15.36 -1.90 -6.09
C SER A 52 -15.16 -3.27 -6.72
N TYR A 53 -14.09 -3.98 -6.35
CA TYR A 53 -13.81 -5.32 -6.84
C TYR A 53 -14.86 -6.34 -6.38
N LEU A 54 -15.27 -6.27 -5.11
CA LEU A 54 -16.30 -7.15 -4.54
C LEU A 54 -17.65 -6.98 -5.21
N SER A 55 -18.00 -5.76 -5.61
CA SER A 55 -19.26 -5.49 -6.33
C SER A 55 -19.29 -6.11 -7.73
N SER A 56 -18.13 -6.33 -8.35
CA SER A 56 -17.98 -6.85 -9.71
C SER A 56 -17.72 -8.36 -9.78
N HIS A 57 -17.20 -8.99 -8.71
CA HIS A 57 -16.79 -10.39 -8.68
C HIS A 57 -17.34 -11.10 -7.44
N ARG A 58 -18.11 -12.17 -7.61
CA ARG A 58 -18.63 -13.03 -6.53
C ARG A 58 -17.56 -13.98 -5.95
N THR A 59 -16.40 -13.46 -5.57
CA THR A 59 -15.34 -14.31 -5.02
C THR A 59 -15.30 -14.19 -3.49
N PRO A 60 -15.06 -15.28 -2.72
CA PRO A 60 -15.02 -15.21 -1.27
C PRO A 60 -13.76 -14.48 -0.78
N ILE A 61 -13.83 -13.16 -0.72
CA ILE A 61 -12.80 -12.30 -0.14
C ILE A 61 -13.02 -12.13 1.38
N GLU A 62 -14.02 -12.80 1.93
CA GLU A 62 -14.45 -12.67 3.33
C GLU A 62 -13.29 -12.81 4.34
N THR A 63 -12.34 -13.71 4.10
CA THR A 63 -11.23 -13.93 5.04
C THR A 63 -10.20 -12.80 5.01
N VAL A 64 -9.94 -12.20 3.86
CA VAL A 64 -9.05 -11.04 3.73
C VAL A 64 -9.69 -9.82 4.38
N TYR A 65 -10.99 -9.66 4.20
CA TYR A 65 -11.76 -8.58 4.80
C TYR A 65 -11.76 -8.62 6.34
N LEU A 66 -11.81 -9.82 6.92
CA LEU A 66 -11.73 -9.99 8.38
C LEU A 66 -10.37 -9.57 8.95
N HIS A 67 -9.27 -9.88 8.24
CA HIS A 67 -7.93 -9.42 8.66
C HIS A 67 -7.77 -7.90 8.48
N LEU A 68 -8.35 -7.33 7.41
CA LEU A 68 -8.33 -5.88 7.21
C LEU A 68 -9.10 -5.09 8.25
N GLN A 69 -10.17 -5.64 8.81
CA GLN A 69 -10.89 -4.98 9.91
C GLN A 69 -10.03 -4.81 11.16
N GLN A 70 -8.97 -5.60 11.31
CA GLN A 70 -8.01 -5.52 12.41
C GLN A 70 -6.85 -4.55 12.12
N VAL A 71 -6.71 -4.12 10.87
CA VAL A 71 -5.65 -3.20 10.44
C VAL A 71 -6.16 -1.76 10.49
N PRO A 72 -5.49 -0.87 11.25
CA PRO A 72 -5.87 0.54 11.29
C PRO A 72 -5.86 1.17 9.90
N VAL A 73 -6.93 1.89 9.58
CA VAL A 73 -7.04 2.70 8.36
C VAL A 73 -6.44 4.06 8.63
N ILE A 74 -5.41 4.42 7.87
CA ILE A 74 -4.81 5.74 7.92
C ILE A 74 -5.49 6.68 6.95
N GLU A 75 -5.61 7.95 7.34
CA GLU A 75 -6.31 8.95 6.54
C GLU A 75 -5.58 9.23 5.23
N ALA A 76 -6.29 9.08 4.12
CA ALA A 76 -5.86 9.57 2.82
C ALA A 76 -6.09 11.10 2.68
N GLN A 77 -6.90 11.69 3.55
CA GLN A 77 -7.41 13.05 3.46
C GLN A 77 -6.36 14.17 3.48
N ARG A 78 -5.15 13.90 3.98
CA ARG A 78 -4.07 14.91 3.98
C ARG A 78 -3.42 15.13 2.61
N LEU A 79 -3.86 14.39 1.62
CA LEU A 79 -3.46 14.60 0.23
C LEU A 79 -4.45 15.54 -0.46
N VAL A 80 -4.56 16.76 0.09
CA VAL A 80 -5.32 17.84 -0.57
C VAL A 80 -4.77 17.99 -1.97
N GLY A 81 -5.58 17.71 -2.98
CA GLY A 81 -5.22 17.83 -4.37
C GLY A 81 -5.13 16.52 -5.16
N ILE A 82 -4.77 15.39 -4.57
CA ILE A 82 -4.74 14.11 -5.32
C ILE A 82 -6.15 13.56 -5.50
N ASN A 83 -7.03 13.67 -4.49
CA ASN A 83 -8.42 13.23 -4.61
C ASN A 83 -9.25 14.06 -5.56
N SER A 84 -8.90 15.31 -5.79
CA SER A 84 -9.67 16.20 -6.64
C SER A 84 -9.34 16.06 -8.12
N TYR A 85 -8.23 15.47 -8.47
CA TYR A 85 -7.86 15.29 -9.87
C TYR A 85 -8.61 14.14 -10.56
N TRP A 86 -9.04 13.14 -9.80
CA TRP A 86 -9.72 11.95 -10.31
C TRP A 86 -11.12 11.75 -9.74
N ASP A 87 -11.55 12.64 -8.85
CA ASP A 87 -12.88 12.55 -8.30
C ASP A 87 -13.91 13.17 -9.26
N VAL A 88 -14.83 12.33 -9.62
CA VAL A 88 -16.24 12.48 -10.06
C VAL A 88 -16.66 13.71 -10.88
N HIS A 89 -15.94 14.81 -10.86
CA HIS A 89 -16.41 16.05 -11.52
C HIS A 89 -15.51 16.63 -12.59
N GLY A 90 -14.40 15.99 -12.96
CA GLY A 90 -13.59 16.42 -14.10
C GLY A 90 -13.12 17.89 -14.07
N GLY A 91 -13.10 18.50 -12.90
CA GLY A 91 -12.82 19.92 -12.74
C GLY A 91 -11.34 20.22 -12.52
N TRP A 92 -10.76 21.04 -13.35
CA TRP A 92 -9.38 21.53 -13.32
C TRP A 92 -9.08 22.49 -12.15
N ASN A 93 -9.89 22.56 -11.12
CA ASN A 93 -9.81 23.56 -10.06
C ASN A 93 -9.26 23.05 -8.73
N SER A 94 -8.49 21.96 -8.73
CA SER A 94 -7.78 21.56 -7.53
C SER A 94 -6.52 22.36 -7.33
N PRO A 95 -6.22 22.81 -6.10
CA PRO A 95 -4.93 23.37 -5.78
C PRO A 95 -3.87 22.30 -6.11
N MET A 96 -3.09 22.56 -7.14
CA MET A 96 -2.07 21.62 -7.61
C MET A 96 -1.07 21.39 -6.49
N ILE A 97 -0.68 20.14 -6.27
CA ILE A 97 0.52 19.79 -5.51
C ILE A 97 1.73 20.10 -6.41
N GLU A 98 1.79 21.33 -6.93
CA GLU A 98 2.81 21.73 -7.90
C GLU A 98 4.23 21.65 -7.32
N ASP A 99 4.38 21.69 -6.00
CA ASP A 99 5.67 21.78 -5.33
C ASP A 99 6.10 20.52 -4.58
N ASP A 100 5.39 19.42 -4.67
CA ASP A 100 5.85 18.20 -4.03
C ASP A 100 6.89 17.48 -4.91
N ALA A 101 8.16 17.60 -4.53
CA ALA A 101 9.27 16.93 -5.21
C ALA A 101 9.09 15.40 -5.27
N ILE A 102 8.42 14.83 -4.27
CA ILE A 102 8.08 13.41 -4.18
C ILE A 102 7.10 13.06 -5.29
N TRP A 103 6.00 13.82 -5.40
CA TRP A 103 5.00 13.60 -6.44
C TRP A 103 5.60 13.69 -7.86
N ARG A 104 6.40 14.72 -8.11
CA ARG A 104 7.10 14.87 -9.40
C ARG A 104 8.01 13.69 -9.73
N THR A 105 8.68 13.13 -8.72
CA THR A 105 9.52 11.94 -8.91
C THR A 105 8.70 10.72 -9.26
N ILE A 106 7.60 10.47 -8.54
CA ILE A 106 6.69 9.36 -8.80
C ILE A 106 6.11 9.47 -10.23
N GLN A 107 5.67 10.65 -10.63
CA GLN A 107 5.17 10.88 -12.00
C GLN A 107 6.24 10.64 -13.07
N ARG A 108 7.48 11.07 -12.84
CA ARG A 108 8.59 10.88 -13.79
C ARG A 108 8.93 9.39 -13.97
N ILE A 109 8.78 8.58 -12.94
CA ILE A 109 8.95 7.12 -13.00
C ILE A 109 7.83 6.47 -13.84
N GLY A 110 6.70 7.15 -14.01
CA GLY A 110 5.60 6.68 -14.86
C GLY A 110 4.70 5.66 -14.15
N LEU A 111 4.62 5.71 -12.83
CA LEU A 111 3.61 4.96 -12.08
C LEU A 111 2.21 5.48 -12.41
N ASP A 112 1.24 4.56 -12.38
CA ASP A 112 -0.14 5.00 -12.50
C ASP A 112 -0.57 5.84 -11.28
N SER A 113 -1.70 6.55 -11.42
CA SER A 113 -2.16 7.47 -10.40
C SER A 113 -2.55 6.78 -9.09
N THR A 114 -3.02 5.54 -9.15
CA THR A 114 -3.45 4.79 -7.98
C THR A 114 -2.23 4.33 -7.17
N ASP A 115 -1.24 3.73 -7.85
CA ASP A 115 0.03 3.32 -7.23
C ASP A 115 0.74 4.53 -6.62
N ALA A 116 0.78 5.65 -7.35
CA ALA A 116 1.35 6.90 -6.87
C ALA A 116 0.64 7.39 -5.60
N HIS A 117 -0.68 7.28 -5.56
CA HIS A 117 -1.48 7.70 -4.42
C HIS A 117 -1.21 6.83 -3.19
N HIS A 118 -1.15 5.51 -3.33
CA HIS A 118 -0.79 4.61 -2.23
C HIS A 118 0.59 4.94 -1.63
N LEU A 119 1.60 5.16 -2.49
CA LEU A 119 2.93 5.56 -2.05
C LEU A 119 2.93 6.88 -1.29
N MET A 120 2.20 7.88 -1.80
CA MET A 120 2.09 9.19 -1.14
C MET A 120 1.42 9.08 0.23
N VAL A 121 0.36 8.28 0.36
CA VAL A 121 -0.29 8.03 1.65
C VAL A 121 0.67 7.39 2.64
N ALA A 122 1.44 6.39 2.22
CA ALA A 122 2.43 5.75 3.08
C ALA A 122 3.49 6.75 3.57
N VAL A 123 4.06 7.56 2.66
CA VAL A 123 5.07 8.58 3.00
C VAL A 123 4.51 9.63 3.96
N ARG A 124 3.33 10.18 3.65
CA ARG A 124 2.70 11.24 4.47
C ARG A 124 2.30 10.78 5.87
N ASN A 125 2.08 9.49 6.04
CA ASN A 125 1.79 8.89 7.34
C ASN A 125 3.04 8.28 8.01
N SER A 126 4.23 8.63 7.53
CA SER A 126 5.51 8.20 8.10
C SER A 126 5.62 6.69 8.24
N CYS A 127 5.16 5.95 7.23
CA CYS A 127 5.36 4.52 7.18
C CYS A 127 6.84 4.20 6.86
N ASP A 128 7.37 3.16 7.48
CA ASP A 128 8.75 2.71 7.29
C ASP A 128 8.87 1.75 6.11
N VAL A 129 7.79 0.98 5.86
CA VAL A 129 7.74 -0.08 4.85
C VAL A 129 6.46 0.02 4.04
N PHE A 130 6.58 -0.21 2.74
CA PHE A 130 5.47 -0.38 1.81
C PHE A 130 5.46 -1.82 1.30
N LEU A 131 4.42 -2.57 1.65
CA LEU A 131 4.26 -3.95 1.25
C LEU A 131 3.39 -4.04 0.00
N THR A 132 3.93 -4.60 -1.07
CA THR A 132 3.24 -4.77 -2.35
C THR A 132 3.62 -6.09 -3.02
N LEU A 133 2.72 -6.64 -3.84
CA LEU A 133 2.99 -7.76 -4.73
C LEU A 133 3.24 -7.30 -6.16
N ASP A 134 3.14 -6.02 -6.44
CA ASP A 134 3.33 -5.48 -7.79
C ASP A 134 4.81 -5.44 -8.18
N ARG A 135 5.24 -6.51 -8.84
CA ARG A 135 6.59 -6.65 -9.37
C ARG A 135 6.81 -5.89 -10.68
N ARG A 136 5.73 -5.55 -11.39
CA ARG A 136 5.82 -4.99 -12.74
C ARG A 136 5.96 -3.48 -12.73
N THR A 137 5.26 -2.81 -11.82
CA THR A 137 5.28 -1.36 -11.69
C THR A 137 6.09 -0.93 -10.45
N ILE A 138 5.61 -1.15 -9.25
CA ILE A 138 6.21 -0.61 -8.03
C ILE A 138 7.58 -1.22 -7.73
N LEU A 139 7.67 -2.56 -7.61
CA LEU A 139 8.94 -3.22 -7.23
C LEU A 139 10.02 -3.15 -8.32
N ARG A 140 9.64 -2.91 -9.58
CA ARG A 140 10.58 -2.68 -10.66
C ARG A 140 11.45 -1.44 -10.40
N PHE A 141 10.87 -0.41 -9.78
CA PHE A 141 11.52 0.87 -9.50
C PHE A 141 11.90 1.03 -8.02
N ARG A 142 11.93 -0.07 -7.26
CA ARG A 142 12.08 -0.02 -5.78
C ARG A 142 13.32 0.73 -5.31
N GLU A 143 14.44 0.63 -6.00
CA GLU A 143 15.68 1.32 -5.58
C GLU A 143 15.54 2.84 -5.69
N GLU A 144 15.04 3.33 -6.82
CA GLU A 144 14.81 4.74 -7.05
C GLU A 144 13.74 5.29 -6.11
N LEU A 145 12.61 4.58 -5.98
CA LEU A 145 11.52 4.94 -5.10
C LEU A 145 11.97 4.94 -3.63
N SER A 146 12.64 3.88 -3.16
CA SER A 146 13.09 3.79 -1.77
C SER A 146 14.06 4.92 -1.40
N LYS A 147 14.97 5.26 -2.30
CA LYS A 147 15.91 6.36 -2.10
C LYS A 147 15.21 7.72 -2.03
N THR A 148 14.23 7.95 -2.91
CA THR A 148 13.54 9.24 -2.99
C THR A 148 12.53 9.41 -1.87
N LEU A 149 11.79 8.35 -1.56
CA LEU A 149 10.69 8.39 -0.59
C LEU A 149 11.14 8.11 0.83
N GLN A 150 12.38 7.64 1.03
CA GLN A 150 12.87 7.10 2.31
C GLN A 150 11.95 6.00 2.87
N LEU A 151 11.38 5.19 1.97
CA LEU A 151 10.39 4.17 2.24
C LEU A 151 10.91 2.83 1.70
N ARG A 152 10.98 1.80 2.53
CA ARG A 152 11.39 0.46 2.10
C ARG A 152 10.25 -0.22 1.35
N LEU A 153 10.44 -0.56 0.07
CA LEU A 153 9.46 -1.28 -0.73
C LEU A 153 9.79 -2.77 -0.73
N ARG A 154 8.88 -3.60 -0.23
CA ARG A 154 9.14 -5.03 0.00
C ARG A 154 7.97 -5.91 -0.38
N LEU A 155 8.29 -7.15 -0.75
CA LEU A 155 7.35 -8.26 -0.67
C LEU A 155 7.12 -8.64 0.80
N PRO A 156 5.97 -9.21 1.16
CA PRO A 156 5.76 -9.74 2.51
C PRO A 156 6.86 -10.70 2.98
N SER A 157 7.31 -11.62 2.11
CA SER A 157 8.40 -12.57 2.39
C SER A 157 9.74 -11.87 2.66
N GLU A 158 10.09 -10.85 1.87
CA GLU A 158 11.33 -10.09 2.03
C GLU A 158 11.33 -9.35 3.38
N TYR A 159 10.23 -8.71 3.72
CA TYR A 159 10.09 -7.99 4.98
C TYR A 159 10.14 -8.92 6.19
N LEU A 160 9.51 -10.10 6.09
CA LEU A 160 9.58 -11.11 7.15
C LEU A 160 11.03 -11.58 7.39
N VAL A 161 11.84 -11.73 6.34
CA VAL A 161 13.27 -12.07 6.47
C VAL A 161 14.04 -10.93 7.16
N GLU A 162 13.78 -9.67 6.81
CA GLU A 162 14.40 -8.51 7.48
C GLU A 162 14.08 -8.48 8.98
N LEU A 163 12.82 -8.71 9.36
CA LEU A 163 12.41 -8.76 10.77
C LEU A 163 13.12 -9.87 11.55
N ARG A 164 13.26 -11.05 10.95
CA ARG A 164 13.98 -12.17 11.58
C ARG A 164 15.47 -11.87 11.77
N ALA A 165 16.07 -11.16 10.83
CA ALA A 165 17.49 -10.78 10.88
C ALA A 165 17.76 -9.68 11.93
N SER A 166 16.79 -8.80 12.18
CA SER A 166 16.89 -7.73 13.18
C SER A 166 16.58 -8.19 14.62
N GLY A 167 16.21 -9.45 14.81
CA GLY A 167 15.93 -9.99 16.14
C GLY A 167 14.60 -9.53 16.74
N ALA A 168 13.73 -8.99 15.89
CA ALA A 168 12.39 -8.54 16.26
C ALA A 168 11.36 -9.68 16.12
#